data_8076bfaecb0efd1a3553eae22ae6798e
#
_entry.id   8076bfaecb0efd1a3553eae22ae6798e
#
_cell.length_a   1.000
_cell.length_b   1.000
_cell.length_c   1.000
_cell.angle_alpha   90.00
_cell.angle_beta   90.00
_cell.angle_gamma   90.00
#
_symmetry.space_group_name_H-M   'P 1'
#
loop_
_entity.id
_entity.type
_entity.pdbx_description
1 polymer ?
#
loop_
_entity_poly.entity_id
_entity_poly.type
_entity_poly.pdbx_seq_one_letter_code
_entity_poly.pdbx_strand_id
1 'polypeptide(L)'
;MVQFAIARDFQGMPFYFNVTTPVGRGYPNAAPEDVALVQFIFVVGTRGQHALDPALLPTWSKVTVTSRSDDATLAAINAWQAFRRQKFGGSVDTDGIISVVRTESGMYGPGKGMSYDIVHLNFVLLFATKSIWPRIDKDSRCPPVLAAAVRKALSGHLAP
;
A
#
# COMPACT_ATOMS: atom_id res chain seq x y z
N MET A 1 -2.67 0.51 -13.18
CA MET A 1 -3.90 -0.26 -12.79
C MET A 1 -3.58 -1.06 -11.55
N VAL A 2 -4.34 -0.93 -10.45
CA VAL A 2 -4.16 -1.76 -9.25
C VAL A 2 -4.35 -3.23 -9.61
N GLN A 3 -3.45 -4.10 -9.15
CA GLN A 3 -3.55 -5.55 -9.30
C GLN A 3 -3.91 -6.19 -7.96
N PHE A 4 -4.60 -7.31 -8.04
CA PHE A 4 -4.90 -8.16 -6.89
C PHE A 4 -4.09 -9.44 -7.03
N ALA A 5 -3.28 -9.75 -6.06
CA ALA A 5 -2.33 -10.86 -6.11
C ALA A 5 -2.50 -11.80 -4.93
N ILE A 6 -2.21 -13.09 -5.14
CA ILE A 6 -2.26 -14.11 -4.10
C ILE A 6 -0.94 -14.09 -3.33
N ALA A 7 -1.06 -13.99 -2.00
CA ALA A 7 0.08 -14.03 -1.07
C ALA A 7 0.26 -15.45 -0.54
N ARG A 8 0.98 -16.30 -1.28
CA ARG A 8 1.12 -17.72 -0.93
C ARG A 8 1.85 -17.98 0.39
N ASP A 9 2.76 -17.08 0.77
CA ASP A 9 3.70 -17.30 1.87
C ASP A 9 3.43 -16.44 3.12
N PHE A 10 2.34 -15.67 3.13
CA PHE A 10 1.99 -14.84 4.28
C PHE A 10 0.79 -15.39 5.04
N GLN A 11 1.03 -15.92 6.25
CA GLN A 11 -0.05 -16.32 7.14
C GLN A 11 -0.89 -15.09 7.53
N GLY A 12 -2.20 -15.22 7.37
CA GLY A 12 -3.17 -14.18 7.75
C GLY A 12 -3.47 -13.11 6.70
N MET A 13 -2.77 -13.10 5.56
CA MET A 13 -3.09 -12.22 4.43
C MET A 13 -2.98 -13.00 3.12
N PRO A 14 -4.04 -13.73 2.71
CA PRO A 14 -4.01 -14.59 1.52
C PRO A 14 -3.93 -13.80 0.21
N PHE A 15 -4.22 -12.49 0.24
CA PHE A 15 -4.21 -11.60 -0.91
C PHE A 15 -3.60 -10.26 -0.55
N TYR A 16 -3.11 -9.56 -1.55
CA TYR A 16 -2.69 -8.17 -1.41
C TYR A 16 -2.97 -7.37 -2.70
N PHE A 17 -3.14 -6.07 -2.55
CA PHE A 17 -3.20 -5.14 -3.67
C PHE A 17 -1.79 -4.70 -4.03
N ASN A 18 -1.46 -4.82 -5.31
CA ASN A 18 -0.18 -4.40 -5.86
C ASN A 18 -0.37 -3.16 -6.73
N VAL A 19 0.62 -2.29 -6.74
CA VAL A 19 0.73 -1.21 -7.73
C VAL A 19 1.27 -1.75 -9.05
N THR A 20 0.90 -1.16 -10.17
CA THR A 20 1.41 -1.52 -11.49
C THR A 20 2.50 -0.58 -11.99
N THR A 21 2.54 0.62 -11.41
CA THR A 21 3.61 1.58 -11.59
C THR A 21 4.20 1.94 -10.23
N PRO A 22 5.52 2.16 -10.11
CA PRO A 22 6.09 2.64 -8.86
C PRO A 22 5.47 3.98 -8.45
N VAL A 23 5.28 4.17 -7.14
CA VAL A 23 4.73 5.40 -6.57
C VAL A 23 5.76 6.05 -5.68
N GLY A 24 6.03 7.35 -5.88
CA GLY A 24 6.96 8.09 -5.05
C GLY A 24 7.99 8.91 -5.85
N ARG A 25 9.18 9.03 -5.27
CA ARG A 25 10.25 9.85 -5.84
C ARG A 25 10.62 9.42 -7.26
N GLY A 26 10.65 10.36 -8.20
CA GLY A 26 11.00 10.10 -9.60
C GLY A 26 9.86 9.55 -10.47
N TYR A 27 8.67 9.35 -9.90
CA TYR A 27 7.50 8.83 -10.62
C TYR A 27 6.30 9.81 -10.60
N PRO A 28 6.45 11.03 -11.14
CA PRO A 28 5.37 12.04 -11.12
C PRO A 28 4.15 11.60 -11.94
N ASN A 29 4.35 10.70 -12.90
CA ASN A 29 3.31 10.18 -13.81
C ASN A 29 2.86 8.75 -13.42
N ALA A 30 3.02 8.34 -12.16
CA ALA A 30 2.47 7.09 -11.69
C ALA A 30 0.95 7.03 -11.94
N ALA A 31 0.43 5.82 -12.20
CA ALA A 31 -0.99 5.65 -12.48
C ALA A 31 -1.85 6.21 -11.33
N PRO A 32 -2.89 7.02 -11.62
CA PRO A 32 -3.69 7.69 -10.58
C PRO A 32 -4.28 6.73 -9.54
N GLU A 33 -4.70 5.55 -9.96
CA GLU A 33 -5.24 4.51 -9.08
C GLU A 33 -4.16 3.89 -8.19
N ASP A 34 -2.91 3.77 -8.66
CA ASP A 34 -1.80 3.26 -7.86
C ASP A 34 -1.41 4.28 -6.77
N VAL A 35 -1.35 5.55 -7.13
CA VAL A 35 -1.15 6.64 -6.17
C VAL A 35 -2.30 6.69 -5.16
N ALA A 36 -3.55 6.59 -5.63
CA ALA A 36 -4.73 6.57 -4.78
C ALA A 36 -4.73 5.40 -3.80
N LEU A 37 -4.25 4.21 -4.21
CA LEU A 37 -4.10 3.06 -3.32
C LEU A 37 -3.14 3.36 -2.18
N VAL A 38 -1.94 3.86 -2.48
CA VAL A 38 -0.93 4.19 -1.48
C VAL A 38 -1.43 5.27 -0.51
N GLN A 39 -2.02 6.35 -1.04
CA GLN A 39 -2.61 7.41 -0.24
C GLN A 39 -3.77 6.91 0.64
N PHE A 40 -4.65 6.07 0.08
CA PHE A 40 -5.77 5.49 0.82
C PHE A 40 -5.29 4.66 2.01
N ILE A 41 -4.23 3.85 1.84
CA ILE A 41 -3.63 3.08 2.93
C ILE A 41 -3.15 4.02 4.04
N PHE A 42 -2.47 5.12 3.72
CA PHE A 42 -2.05 6.10 4.72
C PHE A 42 -3.24 6.73 5.45
N VAL A 43 -4.29 7.11 4.73
CA VAL A 43 -5.49 7.72 5.32
C VAL A 43 -6.22 6.76 6.25
N VAL A 44 -6.44 5.50 5.85
CA VAL A 44 -7.14 4.54 6.71
C VAL A 44 -6.28 4.06 7.87
N GLY A 45 -4.96 3.96 7.68
CA GLY A 45 -4.02 3.57 8.71
C GLY A 45 -3.99 4.53 9.90
N THR A 46 -4.25 5.84 9.68
CA THR A 46 -4.30 6.82 10.78
C THR A 46 -5.57 6.71 11.64
N ARG A 47 -6.60 6.00 11.18
CA ARG A 47 -7.93 5.98 11.81
C ARG A 47 -8.33 4.60 12.34
N GLY A 48 -7.48 3.59 12.16
CA GLY A 48 -7.75 2.23 12.63
C GLY A 48 -7.61 2.08 14.15
N GLN A 49 -8.39 1.18 14.76
CA GLN A 49 -8.27 0.82 16.18
C GLN A 49 -6.93 0.13 16.52
N HIS A 50 -6.25 -0.39 15.52
CA HIS A 50 -4.88 -0.90 15.65
C HIS A 50 -3.94 0.26 15.35
N ALA A 51 -3.56 0.94 16.41
CA ALA A 51 -2.76 2.15 16.34
C ALA A 51 -1.52 1.93 15.46
N LEU A 52 -1.51 2.63 14.33
CA LEU A 52 -0.29 2.91 13.62
C LEU A 52 0.75 3.43 14.64
N ASP A 53 2.00 3.07 14.46
CA ASP A 53 3.06 3.57 15.35
C ASP A 53 2.95 5.11 15.44
N PRO A 54 2.92 5.67 16.66
CA PRO A 54 2.78 7.12 16.84
C PRO A 54 3.78 7.96 16.05
N ALA A 55 4.95 7.40 15.73
CA ALA A 55 5.97 8.06 14.93
C ALA A 55 5.51 8.37 13.48
N LEU A 56 4.54 7.63 12.96
CA LEU A 56 4.03 7.81 11.60
C LEU A 56 2.88 8.82 11.51
N LEU A 57 2.14 9.03 12.61
CA LEU A 57 0.96 9.89 12.64
C LEU A 57 1.21 11.33 12.13
N PRO A 58 2.33 12.02 12.48
CA PRO A 58 2.54 13.41 12.05
C PRO A 58 2.62 13.58 10.54
N THR A 59 3.10 12.57 9.81
CA THR A 59 3.21 12.61 8.34
C THR A 59 1.99 12.02 7.66
N TRP A 60 1.49 10.88 8.12
CA TRP A 60 0.36 10.21 7.50
C TRP A 60 -0.95 10.97 7.63
N SER A 61 -1.16 11.70 8.75
CA SER A 61 -2.36 12.52 8.95
C SER A 61 -2.49 13.71 7.97
N LYS A 62 -1.40 14.08 7.30
CA LYS A 62 -1.40 15.14 6.28
C LYS A 62 -1.77 14.64 4.88
N VAL A 63 -1.79 13.31 4.68
CA VAL A 63 -2.12 12.74 3.38
C VAL A 63 -3.61 12.84 3.12
N THR A 64 -3.95 13.28 1.92
CA THR A 64 -5.30 13.21 1.35
C THR A 64 -5.26 12.41 0.05
N VAL A 65 -6.37 11.78 -0.33
CA VAL A 65 -6.39 10.99 -1.57
C VAL A 65 -6.65 11.91 -2.75
N THR A 66 -5.57 12.34 -3.40
CA THR A 66 -5.58 13.25 -4.56
C THR A 66 -5.36 12.52 -5.89
N SER A 67 -4.95 11.24 -5.84
CA SER A 67 -4.52 10.44 -7.00
C SER A 67 -3.31 11.03 -7.74
N ARG A 68 -2.57 11.92 -7.09
CA ARG A 68 -1.32 12.53 -7.58
C ARG A 68 -0.25 12.39 -6.52
N SER A 69 0.98 12.09 -6.93
CA SER A 69 2.12 12.05 -6.02
C SER A 69 2.49 13.48 -5.63
N ASP A 70 2.10 13.87 -4.42
CA ASP A 70 2.36 15.17 -3.82
C ASP A 70 3.40 15.07 -2.68
N ASP A 71 3.82 16.23 -2.16
CA ASP A 71 4.83 16.31 -1.10
C ASP A 71 4.39 15.57 0.18
N ALA A 72 3.09 15.59 0.51
CA ALA A 72 2.56 14.88 1.67
C ALA A 72 2.68 13.35 1.47
N THR A 73 2.38 12.87 0.27
CA THR A 73 2.56 11.45 -0.11
C THR A 73 4.04 11.05 -0.03
N LEU A 74 4.93 11.86 -0.58
CA LEU A 74 6.38 11.59 -0.53
C LEU A 74 6.91 11.57 0.91
N ALA A 75 6.48 12.52 1.74
CA ALA A 75 6.85 12.57 3.15
C ALA A 75 6.35 11.31 3.90
N ALA A 76 5.13 10.86 3.62
CA ALA A 76 4.57 9.66 4.24
C ALA A 76 5.30 8.37 3.82
N ILE A 77 5.70 8.24 2.55
CA ILE A 77 6.51 7.12 2.06
C ILE A 77 7.88 7.11 2.77
N ASN A 78 8.56 8.26 2.82
CA ASN A 78 9.86 8.37 3.48
C ASN A 78 9.77 8.01 4.98
N ALA A 79 8.74 8.51 5.68
CA ALA A 79 8.52 8.18 7.09
C ALA A 79 8.27 6.68 7.30
N TRP A 80 7.49 6.05 6.41
CA TRP A 80 7.25 4.61 6.42
C TRP A 80 8.52 3.79 6.25
N GLN A 81 9.33 4.12 5.25
CA GLN A 81 10.59 3.42 4.99
C GLN A 81 11.60 3.61 6.12
N ALA A 82 11.70 4.82 6.68
CA ALA A 82 12.55 5.10 7.85
C ALA A 82 12.11 4.28 9.07
N PHE A 83 10.81 4.23 9.35
CA PHE A 83 10.23 3.43 10.41
C PHE A 83 10.54 1.93 10.22
N ARG A 84 10.31 1.40 9.01
CA ARG A 84 10.62 -0.01 8.71
C ARG A 84 12.11 -0.31 8.88
N ARG A 85 12.98 0.58 8.41
CA ARG A 85 14.43 0.44 8.56
C ARG A 85 14.85 0.41 10.03
N GLN A 86 14.25 1.24 10.86
CA GLN A 86 14.49 1.23 12.31
C GLN A 86 14.05 -0.08 12.96
N LYS A 87 12.91 -0.65 12.54
CA LYS A 87 12.36 -1.89 13.11
C LYS A 87 13.03 -3.15 12.59
N PHE A 88 13.43 -3.19 11.31
CA PHE A 88 13.88 -4.40 10.62
C PHE A 88 15.32 -4.33 10.11
N GLY A 89 16.00 -3.21 10.31
CA GLY A 89 17.42 -3.04 9.99
C GLY A 89 17.70 -2.62 8.55
N GLY A 90 18.97 -2.65 8.18
CA GLY A 90 19.52 -2.04 6.99
C GLY A 90 19.13 -2.67 5.62
N SER A 91 18.34 -3.75 5.63
CA SER A 91 17.85 -4.38 4.40
C SER A 91 16.60 -3.73 3.81
N VAL A 92 16.00 -2.75 4.53
CA VAL A 92 14.85 -1.99 4.04
C VAL A 92 15.34 -0.83 3.18
N ASP A 93 14.81 -0.72 1.95
CA ASP A 93 15.09 0.42 1.08
C ASP A 93 14.51 1.71 1.67
N THR A 94 15.23 2.82 1.45
CA THR A 94 14.83 4.17 1.87
C THR A 94 14.95 5.15 0.71
N ASP A 95 14.53 4.68 -0.46
CA ASP A 95 14.64 5.39 -1.73
C ASP A 95 13.47 6.37 -2.00
N GLY A 96 12.43 6.32 -1.16
CA GLY A 96 11.22 7.13 -1.31
C GLY A 96 10.27 6.57 -2.37
N ILE A 97 10.35 5.26 -2.68
CA ILE A 97 9.57 4.61 -3.74
C ILE A 97 8.82 3.40 -3.19
N ILE A 98 7.53 3.32 -3.44
CA ILE A 98 6.73 2.10 -3.29
C ILE A 98 6.82 1.33 -4.61
N SER A 99 7.62 0.28 -4.61
CA SER A 99 7.91 -0.52 -5.80
C SER A 99 6.82 -1.54 -6.12
N VAL A 100 6.72 -1.88 -7.41
CA VAL A 100 5.86 -2.96 -7.91
C VAL A 100 6.43 -4.31 -7.46
N VAL A 101 5.60 -5.17 -6.88
CA VAL A 101 5.95 -6.57 -6.65
C VAL A 101 5.86 -7.32 -7.98
N ARG A 102 6.97 -7.87 -8.42
CA ARG A 102 7.02 -8.72 -9.62
C ARG A 102 6.64 -10.15 -9.22
N THR A 103 5.70 -10.74 -9.93
CA THR A 103 5.20 -12.10 -9.67
C THR A 103 6.29 -13.16 -9.70
N GLU A 104 7.35 -12.96 -10.50
CA GLU A 104 8.50 -13.86 -10.62
C GLU A 104 9.40 -13.87 -9.39
N SER A 105 9.46 -12.77 -8.65
CA SER A 105 10.30 -12.63 -7.45
C SER A 105 9.55 -12.92 -6.15
N GLY A 106 8.24 -13.20 -6.22
CA GLY A 106 7.41 -13.34 -5.04
C GLY A 106 7.29 -12.03 -4.26
N MET A 107 6.93 -12.13 -2.98
CA MET A 107 6.73 -10.97 -2.10
C MET A 107 8.03 -10.42 -1.50
N TYR A 108 9.14 -11.08 -1.75
CA TYR A 108 10.46 -10.71 -1.24
C TYR A 108 11.27 -9.99 -2.30
N GLY A 109 11.93 -8.91 -1.91
CA GLY A 109 12.85 -8.19 -2.78
C GLY A 109 14.07 -9.04 -3.14
N PRO A 110 14.68 -8.80 -4.32
CA PRO A 110 15.84 -9.58 -4.76
C PRO A 110 17.00 -9.50 -3.75
N GLY A 111 17.39 -10.63 -3.22
CA GLY A 111 18.65 -10.82 -2.49
C GLY A 111 18.68 -10.60 -1.00
N LYS A 112 17.58 -10.20 -0.31
CA LYS A 112 17.65 -9.82 1.12
C LYS A 112 16.56 -10.39 2.05
N GLY A 113 15.67 -11.25 1.59
CA GLY A 113 14.63 -11.84 2.44
C GLY A 113 13.59 -10.87 3.00
N MET A 114 13.60 -9.60 2.57
CA MET A 114 12.66 -8.58 2.99
C MET A 114 11.57 -8.38 1.94
N SER A 115 10.33 -8.35 2.40
CA SER A 115 9.19 -8.10 1.52
C SER A 115 9.12 -6.63 1.09
N TYR A 116 8.54 -6.40 -0.09
CA TYR A 116 8.28 -5.07 -0.63
C TYR A 116 7.42 -4.23 0.31
N ASP A 117 7.62 -2.91 0.28
CA ASP A 117 6.84 -1.95 1.08
C ASP A 117 5.33 -2.09 0.89
N ILE A 118 4.89 -2.28 -0.37
CA ILE A 118 3.47 -2.43 -0.67
C ILE A 118 2.84 -3.65 0.02
N VAL A 119 3.58 -4.74 0.22
CA VAL A 119 3.08 -5.91 0.94
C VAL A 119 2.83 -5.57 2.41
N HIS A 120 3.77 -4.89 3.07
CA HIS A 120 3.58 -4.45 4.45
C HIS A 120 2.48 -3.39 4.61
N LEU A 121 2.33 -2.50 3.63
CA LEU A 121 1.23 -1.53 3.60
C LEU A 121 -0.13 -2.23 3.49
N ASN A 122 -0.20 -3.37 2.79
CA ASN A 122 -1.43 -4.17 2.76
C ASN A 122 -1.82 -4.75 4.13
N PHE A 123 -0.87 -5.03 5.03
CA PHE A 123 -1.22 -5.38 6.41
C PHE A 123 -1.89 -4.21 7.13
N VAL A 124 -1.38 -2.99 6.96
CA VAL A 124 -2.04 -1.80 7.51
C VAL A 124 -3.46 -1.67 6.96
N LEU A 125 -3.62 -1.84 5.65
CA LEU A 125 -4.92 -1.79 4.99
C LEU A 125 -5.87 -2.88 5.50
N LEU A 126 -5.40 -4.13 5.58
CA LEU A 126 -6.18 -5.25 6.11
C LEU A 126 -6.67 -4.98 7.54
N PHE A 127 -5.79 -4.53 8.44
CA PHE A 127 -6.18 -4.24 9.82
C PHE A 127 -7.16 -3.06 9.90
N ALA A 128 -6.96 -2.02 9.10
CA ALA A 128 -7.82 -0.84 9.09
C ALA A 128 -9.21 -1.10 8.46
N THR A 129 -9.32 -2.12 7.57
CA THR A 129 -10.55 -2.41 6.82
C THR A 129 -11.02 -3.87 6.99
N LYS A 130 -10.68 -4.50 8.10
CA LYS A 130 -10.87 -5.95 8.36
C LYS A 130 -12.29 -6.44 8.06
N SER A 131 -13.31 -5.66 8.39
CA SER A 131 -14.72 -6.02 8.23
C SER A 131 -15.18 -6.08 6.76
N ILE A 132 -14.45 -5.42 5.86
CA ILE A 132 -14.80 -5.33 4.43
C ILE A 132 -13.71 -5.89 3.51
N TRP A 133 -12.56 -6.28 4.07
CA TRP A 133 -11.46 -6.83 3.28
C TRP A 133 -11.86 -8.08 2.48
N PRO A 134 -11.49 -8.21 1.20
CA PRO A 134 -10.70 -7.28 0.39
C PRO A 134 -11.54 -6.22 -0.35
N ARG A 135 -12.82 -6.10 -0.04
CA ARG A 135 -13.78 -5.20 -0.69
C ARG A 135 -13.64 -3.76 -0.22
N ILE A 136 -12.39 -3.24 -0.26
CA ILE A 136 -12.09 -1.85 0.16
C ILE A 136 -12.83 -0.81 -0.69
N ASP A 137 -13.35 -1.18 -1.85
CA ASP A 137 -14.26 -0.38 -2.67
C ASP A 137 -15.60 -0.06 -1.97
N LYS A 138 -15.91 -0.76 -0.88
CA LYS A 138 -17.06 -0.53 -0.02
C LYS A 138 -16.80 0.49 1.10
N ASP A 139 -15.57 0.87 1.33
CA ASP A 139 -15.25 1.93 2.30
C ASP A 139 -15.73 3.28 1.75
N SER A 140 -16.50 4.03 2.54
CA SER A 140 -17.03 5.34 2.13
C SER A 140 -15.93 6.38 1.84
N ARG A 141 -14.71 6.14 2.31
CA ARG A 141 -13.52 6.97 2.07
C ARG A 141 -12.77 6.58 0.79
N CYS A 142 -13.10 5.40 0.23
CA CYS A 142 -12.41 4.92 -0.97
C CYS A 142 -12.80 5.81 -2.18
N PRO A 143 -11.82 6.47 -2.82
CA PRO A 143 -12.13 7.38 -3.91
C PRO A 143 -12.63 6.60 -5.15
N PRO A 144 -13.49 7.20 -5.99
CA PRO A 144 -14.09 6.51 -7.14
C PRO A 144 -13.09 5.84 -8.08
N VAL A 145 -11.94 6.47 -8.31
CA VAL A 145 -10.88 5.93 -9.20
C VAL A 145 -10.29 4.64 -8.61
N LEU A 146 -10.04 4.60 -7.31
CA LEU A 146 -9.54 3.41 -6.62
C LEU A 146 -10.64 2.34 -6.53
N ALA A 147 -11.86 2.72 -6.16
CA ALA A 147 -12.98 1.80 -6.07
C ALA A 147 -13.26 1.07 -7.40
N ALA A 148 -13.17 1.77 -8.52
CA ALA A 148 -13.29 1.18 -9.85
C ALA A 148 -12.15 0.20 -10.15
N ALA A 149 -10.90 0.58 -9.84
CA ALA A 149 -9.73 -0.26 -10.03
C ALA A 149 -9.79 -1.54 -9.17
N VAL A 150 -10.20 -1.41 -7.90
CA VAL A 150 -10.38 -2.54 -6.97
C VAL A 150 -11.46 -3.51 -7.48
N ARG A 151 -12.65 -3.02 -7.87
CA ARG A 151 -13.70 -3.88 -8.44
C ARG A 151 -13.21 -4.65 -9.65
N LYS A 152 -12.48 -3.99 -10.55
CA LYS A 152 -11.90 -4.63 -11.75
C LYS A 152 -10.86 -5.69 -11.35
N ALA A 153 -9.99 -5.39 -10.40
CA ALA A 153 -8.97 -6.32 -9.93
C ALA A 153 -9.59 -7.57 -9.28
N LEU A 154 -10.67 -7.41 -8.50
CA LEU A 154 -11.35 -8.50 -7.81
C LEU A 154 -12.23 -9.35 -8.73
N SER A 155 -12.81 -8.78 -9.79
CA SER A 155 -13.72 -9.50 -10.70
C SER A 155 -13.06 -10.70 -11.40
N GLY A 156 -11.74 -10.73 -11.52
CA GLY A 156 -11.00 -11.85 -12.08
C GLY A 156 -10.62 -12.94 -11.08
N HIS A 157 -10.85 -12.73 -9.76
CA HIS A 157 -10.33 -13.59 -8.70
C HIS A 157 -11.40 -14.06 -7.71
N LEU A 158 -12.46 -13.29 -7.57
CA LEU A 158 -13.61 -13.66 -6.74
C LEU A 158 -14.72 -14.08 -7.69
N ALA A 159 -14.81 -15.39 -7.98
CA ALA A 159 -16.02 -15.93 -8.61
C ALA A 159 -17.21 -15.67 -7.69
N PRO A 160 -18.42 -15.45 -8.24
CA PRO A 160 -19.63 -15.22 -7.47
C PRO A 160 -19.95 -16.38 -6.52
#